data_11ef0f4989aafe8ab1b453bc3ca17e99
#
_entry.id   11ef0f4989aafe8ab1b453bc3ca17e99
#
_cell.length_a   1.000
_cell.length_b   1.000
_cell.length_c   1.000
_cell.angle_alpha   90.00
_cell.angle_beta   90.00
_cell.angle_gamma   90.00
#
_symmetry.space_group_name_H-M   'P 1'
#
loop_
_entity.id
_entity.type
_entity.pdbx_description
1 polymer ?
#
loop_
_entity_poly.entity_id
_entity_poly.type
_entity_poly.pdbx_seq_one_letter_code
_entity_poly.pdbx_strand_id
1 'polypeptide(L)'
;MSKLSSKIRVVSNPKKVESCPEKGLHFYKNYASVVSETLQKPIFQRFLDWVIKREKIEKNAVKDIQVRVFPFQKENGKSVAGRCNNEGVILIFPKKRSFLKKKMQVHKKEKVCFYLKSRAMAALIHELLHVKYESDEGKVRKLTKKYFSIFIRHQSTSTQKVHSIQKILFAV
;
A
#
# COMPACT_ATOMS: atom_id res chain seq x y z
N MET A 1 -21.30 -0.75 0.69
CA MET A 1 -19.91 -0.27 0.68
C MET A 1 -19.21 -0.69 1.96
N SER A 2 -17.95 -1.14 1.86
CA SER A 2 -17.15 -1.45 3.05
C SER A 2 -16.88 -0.19 3.87
N LYS A 3 -16.93 -0.29 5.21
CA LYS A 3 -16.61 0.81 6.12
C LYS A 3 -15.17 1.33 5.96
N LEU A 4 -14.23 0.49 5.46
CA LEU A 4 -12.85 0.91 5.19
C LEU A 4 -12.72 1.76 3.93
N SER A 5 -13.50 1.48 2.88
CA SER A 5 -13.46 2.27 1.65
C SER A 5 -13.80 3.75 1.91
N SER A 6 -14.75 4.01 2.80
CA SER A 6 -15.14 5.38 3.16
C SER A 6 -14.08 6.13 3.98
N LYS A 7 -13.10 5.43 4.55
CA LYS A 7 -12.01 6.02 5.35
C LYS A 7 -10.78 6.37 4.52
N ILE A 8 -10.69 5.91 3.25
CA ILE A 8 -9.53 6.13 2.40
C ILE A 8 -9.62 7.52 1.77
N ARG A 9 -8.64 8.35 2.07
CA ARG A 9 -8.52 9.70 1.52
C ARG A 9 -7.10 10.04 1.09
N VAL A 10 -6.97 10.88 0.07
CA VAL A 10 -5.68 11.42 -0.38
C VAL A 10 -5.36 12.66 0.43
N VAL A 11 -4.16 12.67 1.03
CA VAL A 11 -3.70 13.78 1.87
C VAL A 11 -2.37 14.32 1.36
N SER A 12 -2.30 15.61 1.11
CA SER A 12 -1.07 16.35 0.86
C SER A 12 -0.75 17.23 2.05
N ASN A 13 0.53 17.27 2.44
CA ASN A 13 1.00 18.18 3.48
C ASN A 13 1.60 19.43 2.82
N PRO A 14 0.89 20.59 2.83
CA PRO A 14 1.35 21.78 2.13
C PRO A 14 2.72 22.29 2.60
N LYS A 15 3.04 22.20 3.89
CA LYS A 15 4.33 22.64 4.46
C LYS A 15 5.56 21.88 3.94
N LYS A 16 5.37 20.66 3.44
CA LYS A 16 6.45 19.82 2.89
C LYS A 16 6.45 19.78 1.36
N VAL A 17 5.43 20.34 0.73
CA VAL A 17 5.30 20.40 -0.74
C VAL A 17 6.13 21.54 -1.33
N GLU A 18 6.43 22.57 -0.55
CA GLU A 18 7.26 23.71 -0.97
C GLU A 18 8.67 23.32 -1.46
N SER A 19 9.20 22.18 -0.96
CA SER A 19 10.49 21.65 -1.41
C SER A 19 10.40 20.72 -2.63
N CYS A 20 9.19 20.44 -3.14
CA CYS A 20 8.97 19.57 -4.29
C CYS A 20 8.78 20.42 -5.56
N PRO A 21 9.61 20.23 -6.60
CA PRO A 21 9.40 20.91 -7.89
C PRO A 21 7.98 20.64 -8.43
N GLU A 22 7.31 21.62 -9.03
CA GLU A 22 5.94 21.49 -9.56
C GLU A 22 5.74 20.25 -10.43
N LYS A 23 6.70 19.91 -11.30
CA LYS A 23 6.69 18.69 -12.12
C LYS A 23 6.68 17.40 -11.28
N GLY A 24 7.28 17.44 -10.10
CA GLY A 24 7.26 16.31 -9.15
C GLY A 24 5.93 16.22 -8.43
N LEU A 25 5.33 17.35 -8.06
CA LEU A 25 4.05 17.39 -7.36
C LEU A 25 2.92 16.78 -8.20
N HIS A 26 2.84 17.11 -9.49
CA HIS A 26 1.85 16.50 -10.38
C HIS A 26 1.98 14.97 -10.44
N PHE A 27 3.22 14.46 -10.57
CA PHE A 27 3.49 13.03 -10.54
C PHE A 27 2.98 12.37 -9.25
N TYR A 28 3.28 12.95 -8.08
CA TYR A 28 2.88 12.37 -6.80
C TYR A 28 1.37 12.48 -6.53
N LYS A 29 0.70 13.53 -7.01
CA LYS A 29 -0.77 13.62 -6.99
C LYS A 29 -1.40 12.51 -7.82
N ASN A 30 -0.94 12.28 -9.04
CA ASN A 30 -1.43 11.18 -9.88
C ASN A 30 -1.14 9.81 -9.26
N TYR A 31 0.05 9.63 -8.68
CA TYR A 31 0.41 8.41 -7.94
C TYR A 31 -0.60 8.15 -6.81
N ALA A 32 -0.86 9.14 -5.98
CA ALA A 32 -1.78 9.01 -4.85
C ALA A 32 -3.23 8.72 -5.32
N SER A 33 -3.68 9.33 -6.41
CA SER A 33 -4.99 9.04 -7.01
C SER A 33 -5.10 7.58 -7.44
N VAL A 34 -4.14 7.08 -8.21
CA VAL A 34 -4.10 5.68 -8.67
C VAL A 34 -4.07 4.70 -7.49
N VAL A 35 -3.31 5.01 -6.44
CA VAL A 35 -3.26 4.19 -5.23
C VAL A 35 -4.60 4.21 -4.50
N SER A 36 -5.17 5.39 -4.28
CA SER A 36 -6.48 5.53 -3.62
C SER A 36 -7.58 4.77 -4.35
N GLU A 37 -7.68 4.93 -5.66
CA GLU A 37 -8.63 4.19 -6.51
C GLU A 37 -8.43 2.68 -6.41
N THR A 38 -7.16 2.23 -6.38
CA THR A 38 -6.83 0.81 -6.26
C THR A 38 -7.27 0.24 -4.92
N LEU A 39 -7.01 0.96 -3.82
CA LEU A 39 -7.38 0.54 -2.47
C LEU A 39 -8.90 0.57 -2.25
N GLN A 40 -9.62 1.43 -2.97
CA GLN A 40 -11.08 1.55 -2.90
C GLN A 40 -11.84 0.56 -3.79
N LYS A 41 -11.14 -0.23 -4.64
CA LYS A 41 -11.82 -1.21 -5.49
C LYS A 41 -12.66 -2.19 -4.67
N PRO A 42 -13.94 -2.42 -5.04
CA PRO A 42 -14.85 -3.27 -4.26
C PRO A 42 -14.31 -4.66 -3.99
N ILE A 43 -13.58 -5.24 -4.95
CA ILE A 43 -12.99 -6.57 -4.79
C ILE A 43 -11.90 -6.60 -3.71
N PHE A 44 -11.05 -5.57 -3.64
CA PHE A 44 -10.03 -5.46 -2.62
C PHE A 44 -10.65 -5.14 -1.25
N GLN A 45 -11.67 -4.30 -1.22
CA GLN A 45 -12.39 -3.97 0.02
C GLN A 45 -13.08 -5.20 0.63
N ARG A 46 -13.75 -6.03 -0.20
CA ARG A 46 -14.33 -7.30 0.28
C ARG A 46 -13.26 -8.24 0.83
N PHE A 47 -12.09 -8.27 0.19
CA PHE A 47 -10.97 -9.06 0.67
C PHE A 47 -10.45 -8.54 2.03
N LEU A 48 -10.29 -7.23 2.20
CA LEU A 48 -9.90 -6.64 3.50
C LEU A 48 -10.93 -6.93 4.59
N ASP A 49 -12.22 -6.83 4.29
CA ASP A 49 -13.28 -7.20 5.25
C ASP A 49 -13.19 -8.67 5.66
N TRP A 50 -12.84 -9.55 4.73
CA TRP A 50 -12.60 -10.96 5.03
C TRP A 50 -11.38 -11.15 5.92
N VAL A 51 -10.26 -10.44 5.66
CA VAL A 51 -9.06 -10.47 6.53
C VAL A 51 -9.39 -9.98 7.94
N ILE A 52 -10.11 -8.86 8.06
CA ILE A 52 -10.54 -8.29 9.35
C ILE A 52 -11.35 -9.29 10.16
N LYS A 53 -12.33 -9.95 9.53
CA LYS A 53 -13.17 -10.97 10.17
C LYS A 53 -12.34 -12.18 10.60
N ARG A 54 -11.49 -12.68 9.69
CA ARG A 54 -10.65 -13.85 9.93
C ARG A 54 -9.67 -13.63 11.08
N GLU A 55 -9.05 -12.47 11.12
CA GLU A 55 -8.09 -12.10 12.16
C GLU A 55 -8.75 -11.54 13.42
N LYS A 56 -10.08 -11.36 13.43
CA LYS A 56 -10.83 -10.76 14.54
C LYS A 56 -10.28 -9.36 14.91
N ILE A 57 -9.93 -8.57 13.89
CA ILE A 57 -9.51 -7.18 14.08
C ILE A 57 -10.74 -6.34 14.40
N GLU A 58 -10.67 -5.50 15.41
CA GLU A 58 -11.76 -4.60 15.76
C GLU A 58 -11.98 -3.56 14.65
N LYS A 59 -13.21 -3.49 14.13
CA LYS A 59 -13.54 -2.62 12.99
C LYS A 59 -13.32 -1.13 13.28
N ASN A 60 -13.41 -0.73 14.54
CA ASN A 60 -13.24 0.66 14.97
C ASN A 60 -11.76 1.01 15.29
N ALA A 61 -10.87 0.03 15.34
CA ALA A 61 -9.45 0.25 15.60
C ALA A 61 -8.76 1.05 14.48
N VAL A 62 -9.25 0.96 13.24
CA VAL A 62 -8.80 1.81 12.13
C VAL A 62 -9.74 3.01 12.01
N LYS A 63 -9.24 4.19 12.36
CA LYS A 63 -10.00 5.45 12.28
C LYS A 63 -9.95 6.09 10.91
N ASP A 64 -8.77 6.07 10.27
CA ASP A 64 -8.51 6.76 9.01
C ASP A 64 -7.41 6.06 8.20
N ILE A 65 -7.49 6.13 6.88
CA ILE A 65 -6.47 5.62 5.95
C ILE A 65 -6.08 6.76 5.02
N GLN A 66 -4.86 7.24 5.13
CA GLN A 66 -4.34 8.37 4.40
C GLN A 66 -3.35 7.91 3.33
N VAL A 67 -3.70 8.14 2.06
CA VAL A 67 -2.77 8.00 0.94
C VAL A 67 -2.00 9.31 0.81
N ARG A 68 -0.74 9.30 1.20
CA ARG A 68 0.11 10.49 1.22
C ARG A 68 0.61 10.82 -0.18
N VAL A 69 0.42 12.07 -0.58
CA VAL A 69 0.99 12.58 -1.83
C VAL A 69 2.50 12.77 -1.68
N PHE A 70 2.92 13.41 -0.59
CA PHE A 70 4.31 13.76 -0.31
C PHE A 70 4.49 14.00 1.21
N PRO A 71 5.66 13.79 1.78
CA PRO A 71 6.86 13.19 1.22
C PRO A 71 6.81 11.66 1.23
N PHE A 72 7.66 11.01 0.41
CA PHE A 72 8.03 9.62 0.65
C PHE A 72 8.87 9.53 1.93
N GLN A 73 8.73 8.43 2.68
CA GLN A 73 9.42 8.24 3.95
C GLN A 73 10.49 7.14 3.85
N LYS A 74 11.58 7.33 4.57
CA LYS A 74 12.65 6.34 4.70
C LYS A 74 12.90 6.06 6.18
N GLU A 75 13.17 4.80 6.49
CA GLU A 75 13.71 4.33 7.77
C GLU A 75 14.91 3.43 7.50
N ASN A 76 16.01 3.68 8.18
CA ASN A 76 17.27 2.94 8.00
C ASN A 76 17.68 2.80 6.51
N GLY A 77 17.55 3.89 5.74
CA GLY A 77 17.86 3.93 4.31
C GLY A 77 16.83 3.26 3.39
N LYS A 78 15.84 2.52 3.94
CA LYS A 78 14.80 1.83 3.17
C LYS A 78 13.54 2.67 3.06
N SER A 79 12.88 2.59 1.89
CA SER A 79 11.60 3.29 1.65
C SER A 79 10.47 2.60 2.39
N VAL A 80 9.81 3.32 3.27
CA VAL A 80 8.62 2.86 3.99
C VAL A 80 7.42 2.85 3.05
N ALA A 81 6.62 1.80 3.08
CA ALA A 81 5.41 1.68 2.26
C ALA A 81 4.15 2.12 3.00
N GLY A 82 4.08 1.84 4.29
CA GLY A 82 2.97 2.21 5.17
C GLY A 82 3.45 2.39 6.60
N ARG A 83 2.59 2.94 7.44
CA ARG A 83 2.75 3.04 8.88
C ARG A 83 1.39 3.17 9.53
N CYS A 84 1.13 2.38 10.56
CA CYS A 84 0.01 2.59 11.47
C CYS A 84 0.51 3.36 12.71
N ASN A 85 -0.21 4.41 13.11
CA ASN A 85 0.10 5.12 14.35
C ASN A 85 -0.79 4.62 15.50
N ASN A 86 -0.45 5.04 16.73
CA ASN A 86 -1.18 4.64 17.93
C ASN A 86 -2.64 5.16 17.98
N GLU A 87 -2.98 6.11 17.12
CA GLU A 87 -4.32 6.67 17.01
C GLU A 87 -5.23 5.88 16.04
N GLY A 88 -4.72 4.80 15.44
CA GLY A 88 -5.45 4.00 14.46
C GLY A 88 -5.50 4.63 13.05
N VAL A 89 -4.57 5.53 12.73
CA VAL A 89 -4.43 6.11 11.39
C VAL A 89 -3.39 5.32 10.62
N ILE A 90 -3.77 4.77 9.47
CA ILE A 90 -2.87 4.08 8.56
C ILE A 90 -2.41 5.06 7.47
N LEU A 91 -1.10 5.23 7.36
CA LEU A 91 -0.47 6.08 6.35
C LEU A 91 0.11 5.19 5.24
N ILE A 92 -0.18 5.51 3.97
CA ILE A 92 0.39 4.85 2.79
C ILE A 92 1.26 5.86 2.06
N PHE A 93 2.54 5.53 1.91
CA PHE A 93 3.55 6.44 1.36
C PHE A 93 3.88 6.14 -0.10
N PRO A 94 4.16 7.18 -0.92
CA PRO A 94 4.60 7.00 -2.29
C PRO A 94 6.02 6.45 -2.36
N LYS A 95 6.38 5.88 -3.50
CA LYS A 95 7.74 5.51 -3.87
C LYS A 95 8.41 6.68 -4.60
N LYS A 96 9.71 6.85 -4.43
CA LYS A 96 10.47 7.94 -5.06
C LYS A 96 10.37 7.90 -6.59
N ARG A 97 10.09 9.05 -7.23
CA ARG A 97 9.95 9.17 -8.69
C ARG A 97 11.18 8.65 -9.44
N SER A 98 12.39 8.98 -8.97
CA SER A 98 13.64 8.53 -9.60
C SER A 98 13.78 7.00 -9.59
N PHE A 99 13.34 6.33 -8.54
CA PHE A 99 13.31 4.86 -8.49
C PHE A 99 12.37 4.29 -9.56
N LEU A 100 11.19 4.87 -9.71
CA LEU A 100 10.20 4.41 -10.70
C LEU A 100 10.67 4.67 -12.13
N LYS A 101 11.32 5.81 -12.39
CA LYS A 101 11.94 6.09 -13.68
C LYS A 101 12.99 5.03 -14.06
N LYS A 102 13.88 4.66 -13.12
CA LYS A 102 14.87 3.58 -13.34
C LYS A 102 14.18 2.24 -13.63
N LYS A 103 13.10 1.92 -12.91
CA LYS A 103 12.32 0.70 -13.16
C LYS A 103 11.64 0.70 -14.53
N MET A 104 11.13 1.84 -15.01
CA MET A 104 10.52 1.96 -16.34
C MET A 104 11.53 1.82 -17.47
N GLN A 105 12.82 2.08 -17.26
CA GLN A 105 13.87 1.81 -18.25
C GLN A 105 14.12 0.32 -18.49
N VAL A 106 13.86 -0.51 -17.47
CA VAL A 106 14.14 -1.96 -17.52
C VAL A 106 12.87 -2.78 -17.73
N HIS A 107 11.70 -2.25 -17.33
CA HIS A 107 10.44 -2.98 -17.35
C HIS A 107 9.35 -2.20 -18.09
N LYS A 108 8.41 -2.92 -18.71
CA LYS A 108 7.23 -2.34 -19.33
C LYS A 108 6.41 -1.53 -18.31
N LYS A 109 5.78 -0.46 -18.78
CA LYS A 109 4.96 0.46 -17.97
C LYS A 109 3.89 -0.27 -17.14
N GLU A 110 3.26 -1.30 -17.72
CA GLU A 110 2.24 -2.12 -17.06
C GLU A 110 2.80 -2.85 -15.84
N LYS A 111 4.04 -3.38 -15.93
CA LYS A 111 4.70 -4.03 -14.79
C LYS A 111 5.00 -3.05 -13.66
N VAL A 112 5.41 -1.84 -13.99
CA VAL A 112 5.69 -0.80 -12.98
C VAL A 112 4.39 -0.35 -12.33
N CYS A 113 3.34 -0.11 -13.10
CA CYS A 113 2.01 0.23 -12.58
C CYS A 113 1.46 -0.88 -11.67
N PHE A 114 1.59 -2.12 -12.10
CA PHE A 114 1.19 -3.27 -11.30
C PHE A 114 1.98 -3.35 -9.98
N TYR A 115 3.30 -3.12 -10.01
CA TYR A 115 4.14 -3.03 -8.81
C TYR A 115 3.64 -1.97 -7.83
N LEU A 116 3.29 -0.76 -8.32
CA LEU A 116 2.79 0.32 -7.46
C LEU A 116 1.49 -0.05 -6.75
N LYS A 117 0.54 -0.59 -7.50
CA LYS A 117 -0.75 -1.03 -6.97
C LYS A 117 -0.59 -2.14 -5.95
N SER A 118 0.22 -3.14 -6.27
CA SER A 118 0.51 -4.27 -5.40
C SER A 118 1.22 -3.86 -4.12
N ARG A 119 2.19 -2.94 -4.23
CA ARG A 119 2.88 -2.39 -3.06
C ARG A 119 1.92 -1.69 -2.10
N ALA A 120 1.00 -0.88 -2.61
CA ALA A 120 0.02 -0.18 -1.79
C ALA A 120 -0.97 -1.15 -1.11
N MET A 121 -1.46 -2.16 -1.83
CA MET A 121 -2.34 -3.19 -1.27
C MET A 121 -1.64 -4.01 -0.19
N ALA A 122 -0.40 -4.45 -0.44
CA ALA A 122 0.38 -5.19 0.55
C ALA A 122 0.70 -4.33 1.78
N ALA A 123 1.01 -3.04 1.60
CA ALA A 123 1.23 -2.12 2.70
C ALA A 123 -0.02 -1.95 3.55
N LEU A 124 -1.20 -1.79 2.95
CA LEU A 124 -2.44 -1.66 3.73
C LEU A 124 -2.76 -2.94 4.51
N ILE A 125 -2.58 -4.12 3.92
CA ILE A 125 -2.74 -5.40 4.64
C ILE A 125 -1.76 -5.47 5.82
N HIS A 126 -0.50 -5.09 5.62
CA HIS A 126 0.56 -5.10 6.62
C HIS A 126 0.21 -4.21 7.81
N GLU A 127 -0.13 -2.94 7.55
CA GLU A 127 -0.49 -1.99 8.60
C GLU A 127 -1.80 -2.36 9.32
N LEU A 128 -2.74 -2.95 8.59
CA LEU A 128 -3.97 -3.48 9.19
C LEU A 128 -3.67 -4.62 10.18
N LEU A 129 -2.71 -5.49 9.89
CA LEU A 129 -2.30 -6.56 10.79
C LEU A 129 -1.55 -6.02 12.02
N HIS A 130 -0.81 -4.91 11.91
CA HIS A 130 -0.19 -4.24 13.05
C HIS A 130 -1.22 -3.73 14.07
N VAL A 131 -2.43 -3.39 13.65
CA VAL A 131 -3.53 -3.02 14.58
C VAL A 131 -3.80 -4.12 15.61
N LYS A 132 -3.59 -5.40 15.24
CA LYS A 132 -3.78 -6.55 16.14
C LYS A 132 -2.49 -7.08 16.74
N TYR A 133 -1.45 -7.18 15.93
CA TYR A 133 -0.20 -7.86 16.30
C TYR A 133 0.90 -6.90 16.75
N GLU A 134 0.57 -5.60 16.83
CA GLU A 134 1.44 -4.53 17.35
C GLU A 134 2.87 -4.61 16.80
N SER A 135 3.86 -4.89 17.65
CA SER A 135 5.28 -4.94 17.30
C SER A 135 5.78 -6.29 16.76
N ASP A 136 4.92 -7.31 16.65
CA ASP A 136 5.32 -8.63 16.12
C ASP A 136 5.50 -8.59 14.60
N GLU A 137 6.56 -7.92 14.17
CA GLU A 137 6.92 -7.73 12.76
C GLU A 137 7.09 -9.06 12.01
N GLY A 138 7.64 -10.10 12.66
CA GLY A 138 7.82 -11.42 12.06
C GLY A 138 6.49 -12.06 11.66
N LYS A 139 5.52 -12.03 12.56
CA LYS A 139 4.17 -12.54 12.32
C LYS A 139 3.42 -11.71 11.30
N VAL A 140 3.47 -10.38 11.41
CA VAL A 140 2.84 -9.47 10.47
C VAL A 140 3.35 -9.69 9.05
N ARG A 141 4.66 -9.78 8.83
CA ARG A 141 5.25 -10.08 7.52
C ARG A 141 4.80 -11.43 6.95
N LYS A 142 4.80 -12.47 7.77
CA LYS A 142 4.34 -13.82 7.37
C LYS A 142 2.88 -13.80 6.93
N LEU A 143 2.01 -13.17 7.71
CA LEU A 143 0.59 -13.04 7.40
C LEU A 143 0.33 -12.14 6.19
N THR A 144 1.06 -11.03 6.05
CA THR A 144 0.97 -10.15 4.87
C THR A 144 1.27 -10.94 3.60
N LYS A 145 2.36 -11.70 3.56
CA LYS A 145 2.70 -12.57 2.42
C LYS A 145 1.59 -13.55 2.11
N LYS A 146 1.08 -14.23 3.14
CA LYS A 146 -0.01 -15.22 3.01
C LYS A 146 -1.26 -14.58 2.42
N TYR A 147 -1.76 -13.49 3.00
CA TYR A 147 -3.00 -12.85 2.57
C TYR A 147 -2.87 -12.20 1.20
N PHE A 148 -1.77 -11.52 0.94
CA PHE A 148 -1.53 -10.94 -0.37
C PHE A 148 -1.46 -12.03 -1.46
N SER A 149 -0.81 -13.15 -1.20
CA SER A 149 -0.78 -14.31 -2.13
C SER A 149 -2.17 -14.88 -2.40
N ILE A 150 -3.02 -14.99 -1.37
CA ILE A 150 -4.41 -15.43 -1.54
C ILE A 150 -5.15 -14.46 -2.46
N PHE A 151 -5.05 -13.15 -2.18
CA PHE A 151 -5.70 -12.12 -3.00
C PHE A 151 -5.28 -12.19 -4.47
N ILE A 152 -3.98 -12.27 -4.73
CA ILE A 152 -3.45 -12.31 -6.11
C ILE A 152 -3.86 -13.59 -6.84
N ARG A 153 -3.89 -14.75 -6.17
CA ARG A 153 -4.38 -16.00 -6.78
C ARG A 153 -5.84 -15.90 -7.23
N HIS A 154 -6.68 -15.27 -6.43
CA HIS A 154 -8.09 -15.04 -6.81
C HIS A 154 -8.25 -14.04 -7.95
N GLN A 155 -7.25 -13.19 -8.22
CA GLN A 155 -7.26 -12.21 -9.31
C GLN A 155 -6.61 -12.74 -10.60
N SER A 156 -5.82 -13.80 -10.52
CA SER A 156 -4.98 -14.29 -11.63
C SER A 156 -5.31 -15.75 -11.93
N THR A 157 -5.70 -16.02 -13.16
CA THR A 157 -5.81 -17.37 -13.72
C THR A 157 -4.44 -17.99 -14.06
N SER A 158 -3.33 -17.24 -13.89
CA SER A 158 -1.98 -17.66 -14.25
C SER A 158 -1.04 -17.69 -13.06
N THR A 159 -0.59 -18.88 -12.68
CA THR A 159 0.36 -19.14 -11.59
C THR A 159 1.72 -18.44 -11.78
N GLN A 160 2.14 -18.18 -13.02
CA GLN A 160 3.40 -17.49 -13.32
C GLN A 160 3.39 -16.02 -12.88
N LYS A 161 2.25 -15.33 -12.95
CA LYS A 161 2.14 -13.93 -12.49
C LYS A 161 2.33 -13.81 -10.98
N VAL A 162 1.93 -14.81 -10.20
CA VAL A 162 2.04 -14.80 -8.73
C VAL A 162 3.50 -14.83 -8.27
N HIS A 163 4.34 -15.68 -8.89
CA HIS A 163 5.76 -15.81 -8.50
C HIS A 163 6.59 -14.55 -8.76
N SER A 164 6.39 -13.90 -9.91
CA SER A 164 7.11 -12.67 -10.26
C SER A 164 6.74 -11.50 -9.34
N ILE A 165 5.48 -11.44 -8.89
CA ILE A 165 4.96 -10.40 -8.01
C ILE A 165 5.53 -10.55 -6.59
N GLN A 166 5.54 -11.76 -6.06
CA GLN A 166 6.10 -12.03 -4.74
C GLN A 166 7.58 -11.65 -4.66
N LYS A 167 8.38 -11.96 -5.70
CA LYS A 167 9.79 -11.56 -5.78
C LYS A 167 9.98 -10.03 -5.77
N ILE A 168 9.09 -9.28 -6.43
CA ILE A 168 9.19 -7.81 -6.51
C ILE A 168 8.80 -7.16 -5.18
N LEU A 169 7.75 -7.67 -4.50
CA LEU A 169 7.21 -7.04 -3.29
C LEU A 169 7.97 -7.40 -2.01
N PHE A 170 8.53 -8.61 -1.96
CA PHE A 170 9.18 -9.14 -0.77
C PHE A 170 10.68 -9.36 -0.93
N ALA A 171 11.27 -8.93 -2.05
CA ALA A 171 12.71 -8.79 -2.17
C ALA A 171 13.18 -7.65 -1.25
N VAL A 172 13.80 -8.04 -0.16
CA VAL A 172 14.41 -7.14 0.83
C VAL A 172 15.71 -6.59 0.27
#